data_d62868f50062b631e1df24800e824c38
#
_entry.id   d62868f50062b631e1df24800e824c38
#
_cell.length_a   1.000
_cell.length_b   1.000
_cell.length_c   1.000
_cell.angle_alpha   90.00
_cell.angle_beta   90.00
_cell.angle_gamma   90.00
#
_symmetry.space_group_name_H-M   'P 1'
#
loop_
_entity.id
_entity.type
_entity.pdbx_description
1 polymer ?
#
loop_
_entity_poly.entity_id
_entity_poly.type
_entity_poly.pdbx_seq_one_letter_code
_entity_poly.pdbx_strand_id
1 'polypeptide(L)'
;MKLTELMADTNKKMPHLYLDMDGVQADFFGAWAAKHNVGNYKEIPDTETAINELATSSPEEVYNFFRELKPLQGGGKVVQWLNQHNIPYSVLSAPLRGPYAKASVEAKKDWLDEHNPNATPNAIFTQHKHKYALNGSEPNVLVDDYGKYLNLWSNAGGIAIKHEDSNTEHTIKELEKIYAPYLNR
;
A
#
# COMPACT_ATOMS: atom_id res chain seq x y z
N MET A 1 32.30 24.68 -0.77
CA MET A 1 31.72 23.33 -0.63
C MET A 1 32.89 22.36 -0.50
N LYS A 2 33.07 21.75 0.65
CA LYS A 2 34.24 20.90 0.92
C LYS A 2 34.04 19.51 0.32
N LEU A 3 35.06 18.93 -0.31
CA LEU A 3 35.07 17.60 -0.91
C LEU A 3 34.54 16.50 0.06
N THR A 4 34.68 16.72 1.37
CA THR A 4 34.18 15.87 2.47
C THR A 4 32.66 15.84 2.59
N GLU A 5 31.93 16.87 2.17
CA GLU A 5 30.44 16.87 2.17
C GLU A 5 29.86 16.10 0.99
N LEU A 6 30.62 16.03 -0.14
CA LEU A 6 30.21 15.25 -1.31
C LEU A 6 30.42 13.74 -1.11
N MET A 7 31.36 13.34 -0.23
CA MET A 7 31.69 11.93 0.05
C MET A 7 30.83 11.32 1.17
N ALA A 8 30.13 12.13 1.98
CA ALA A 8 29.31 11.63 3.10
C ALA A 8 28.02 10.93 2.64
N ASP A 9 27.60 11.10 1.39
CA ASP A 9 26.33 10.60 0.86
C ASP A 9 26.46 9.30 0.05
N THR A 10 27.68 8.80 -0.19
CA THR A 10 27.91 7.61 -1.05
C THR A 10 27.58 6.28 -0.37
N ASN A 11 27.28 6.26 0.93
CA ASN A 11 27.03 5.05 1.70
C ASN A 11 25.58 4.93 2.22
N LYS A 12 24.71 5.86 1.87
CA LYS A 12 23.32 5.79 2.31
C LYS A 12 22.59 4.68 1.57
N LYS A 13 22.08 3.71 2.31
CA LYS A 13 21.28 2.60 1.75
C LYS A 13 19.97 3.15 1.21
N MET A 14 19.60 2.70 0.02
CA MET A 14 18.30 3.05 -0.57
C MET A 14 17.15 2.59 0.35
N PRO A 15 16.20 3.48 0.68
CA PRO A 15 15.04 3.11 1.50
C PRO A 15 14.25 2.00 0.84
N HIS A 16 13.78 1.01 1.62
CA HIS A 16 12.84 0.03 1.10
C HIS A 16 11.44 0.65 0.98
N LEU A 17 10.75 0.36 -0.10
CA LEU A 17 9.39 0.84 -0.34
C LEU A 17 8.36 -0.22 0.03
N TYR A 18 7.37 0.20 0.79
CA TYR A 18 6.15 -0.57 1.04
C TYR A 18 4.97 0.09 0.34
N LEU A 19 4.23 -0.71 -0.42
CA LEU A 19 3.08 -0.28 -1.20
C LEU A 19 1.82 -0.94 -0.63
N ASP A 20 0.82 -0.16 -0.24
CA ASP A 20 -0.47 -0.73 0.16
C ASP A 20 -1.21 -1.34 -1.04
N MET A 21 -2.22 -2.13 -0.75
CA MET A 21 -3.07 -2.77 -1.76
C MET A 21 -4.43 -2.09 -1.88
N ASP A 22 -5.22 -2.08 -0.79
CA ASP A 22 -6.59 -1.57 -0.80
C ASP A 22 -6.61 -0.05 -0.93
N GLY A 23 -7.33 0.50 -1.92
CA GLY A 23 -7.35 1.94 -2.19
C GLY A 23 -6.11 2.48 -2.88
N VAL A 24 -5.07 1.65 -3.09
CA VAL A 24 -3.86 2.00 -3.84
C VAL A 24 -3.75 1.20 -5.12
N GLN A 25 -3.76 -0.13 -5.05
CA GLN A 25 -3.69 -1.02 -6.22
C GLN A 25 -5.05 -1.62 -6.58
N ALA A 26 -5.89 -1.90 -5.57
CA ALA A 26 -7.19 -2.53 -5.70
C ALA A 26 -8.30 -1.59 -5.23
N ASP A 27 -9.38 -1.49 -5.99
CA ASP A 27 -10.52 -0.59 -5.74
C ASP A 27 -11.45 -1.12 -4.64
N PHE A 28 -10.93 -1.13 -3.41
CA PHE A 28 -11.70 -1.50 -2.23
C PHE A 28 -12.92 -0.59 -2.04
N PHE A 29 -12.74 0.71 -2.15
CA PHE A 29 -13.79 1.69 -1.85
C PHE A 29 -14.92 1.70 -2.87
N GLY A 30 -14.61 1.52 -4.16
CA GLY A 30 -15.62 1.37 -5.20
C GLY A 30 -16.42 0.08 -5.05
N ALA A 31 -15.76 -1.04 -4.77
CA ALA A 31 -16.41 -2.31 -4.51
C ALA A 31 -17.28 -2.25 -3.22
N TRP A 32 -16.77 -1.56 -2.20
CA TRP A 32 -17.50 -1.35 -0.94
C TRP A 32 -18.76 -0.52 -1.14
N ALA A 33 -18.66 0.59 -1.87
CA ALA A 33 -19.82 1.42 -2.23
C ALA A 33 -20.86 0.61 -3.05
N ALA A 34 -20.40 -0.16 -4.03
CA ALA A 34 -21.25 -1.00 -4.85
C ALA A 34 -21.99 -2.07 -4.04
N LYS A 35 -21.31 -2.73 -3.08
CA LYS A 35 -21.91 -3.72 -2.17
C LYS A 35 -23.07 -3.12 -1.34
N HIS A 36 -22.98 -1.83 -1.01
CA HIS A 36 -24.00 -1.12 -0.23
C HIS A 36 -24.97 -0.30 -1.09
N ASN A 37 -24.91 -0.43 -2.43
CA ASN A 37 -25.78 0.28 -3.38
C ASN A 37 -25.74 1.81 -3.22
N VAL A 38 -24.55 2.37 -2.93
CA VAL A 38 -24.32 3.81 -2.84
C VAL A 38 -23.32 4.27 -3.89
N GLY A 39 -23.33 5.56 -4.22
CA GLY A 39 -22.40 6.14 -5.21
C GLY A 39 -21.00 6.31 -4.68
N ASN A 40 -20.86 6.50 -3.36
CA ASN A 40 -19.58 6.68 -2.69
C ASN A 40 -19.61 5.99 -1.30
N TYR A 41 -18.53 5.32 -0.92
CA TYR A 41 -18.44 4.62 0.38
C TYR A 41 -18.68 5.53 1.60
N LYS A 42 -18.44 6.85 1.48
CA LYS A 42 -18.72 7.85 2.53
C LYS A 42 -20.22 8.05 2.79
N GLU A 43 -21.07 7.59 1.89
CA GLU A 43 -22.52 7.60 2.03
C GLU A 43 -23.05 6.42 2.87
N ILE A 44 -22.20 5.46 3.20
CA ILE A 44 -22.55 4.35 4.10
C ILE A 44 -22.70 4.91 5.51
N PRO A 45 -23.91 4.83 6.13
CA PRO A 45 -24.22 5.53 7.38
C PRO A 45 -23.37 5.06 8.56
N ASP A 46 -23.04 3.77 8.62
CA ASP A 46 -22.25 3.15 9.67
C ASP A 46 -21.23 2.19 9.03
N THR A 47 -20.06 2.75 8.69
CA THR A 47 -18.98 2.00 8.05
C THR A 47 -18.38 0.95 8.96
N GLU A 48 -18.40 1.14 10.28
CA GLU A 48 -17.85 0.18 11.23
C GLU A 48 -18.75 -1.06 11.32
N THR A 49 -20.05 -0.91 11.46
CA THR A 49 -21.00 -2.03 11.42
C THR A 49 -20.93 -2.74 10.08
N ALA A 50 -20.95 -2.00 8.98
CA ALA A 50 -20.92 -2.58 7.64
C ALA A 50 -19.64 -3.43 7.41
N ILE A 51 -18.45 -2.97 7.83
CA ILE A 51 -17.21 -3.75 7.71
C ILE A 51 -17.23 -4.99 8.61
N ASN A 52 -17.85 -4.91 9.78
CA ASN A 52 -18.01 -6.04 10.68
C ASN A 52 -18.98 -7.10 10.11
N GLU A 53 -20.03 -6.68 9.40
CA GLU A 53 -20.92 -7.59 8.69
C GLU A 53 -20.16 -8.40 7.63
N LEU A 54 -19.33 -7.75 6.80
CA LEU A 54 -18.45 -8.49 5.89
C LEU A 54 -17.51 -9.42 6.65
N ALA A 55 -16.87 -8.92 7.71
CA ALA A 55 -15.87 -9.66 8.48
C ALA A 55 -16.43 -10.91 9.17
N THR A 56 -17.75 -10.98 9.36
CA THR A 56 -18.45 -12.08 10.05
C THR A 56 -19.42 -12.85 9.12
N SER A 57 -19.47 -12.55 7.83
CA SER A 57 -20.39 -13.15 6.87
C SER A 57 -20.10 -14.64 6.63
N SER A 58 -19.09 -14.92 5.84
CA SER A 58 -18.53 -16.26 5.61
C SER A 58 -17.11 -16.16 5.03
N PRO A 59 -16.30 -17.23 5.14
CA PRO A 59 -14.97 -17.26 4.51
C PRO A 59 -15.03 -17.05 3.00
N GLU A 60 -16.03 -17.65 2.34
CA GLU A 60 -16.24 -17.55 0.90
C GLU A 60 -16.61 -16.14 0.46
N GLU A 61 -17.53 -15.48 1.18
CA GLU A 61 -17.94 -14.11 0.87
C GLU A 61 -16.78 -13.13 1.05
N VAL A 62 -16.02 -13.28 2.13
CA VAL A 62 -14.81 -12.48 2.36
C VAL A 62 -13.77 -12.71 1.26
N TYR A 63 -13.52 -13.97 0.90
CA TYR A 63 -12.59 -14.31 -0.17
C TYR A 63 -13.02 -13.68 -1.50
N ASN A 64 -14.27 -13.91 -1.92
CA ASN A 64 -14.79 -13.40 -3.20
C ASN A 64 -14.74 -11.87 -3.25
N PHE A 65 -15.10 -11.19 -2.16
CA PHE A 65 -15.05 -9.73 -2.09
C PHE A 65 -13.65 -9.19 -2.42
N PHE A 66 -12.60 -9.71 -1.78
CA PHE A 66 -11.24 -9.23 -2.02
C PHE A 66 -10.64 -9.74 -3.34
N ARG A 67 -11.01 -10.94 -3.77
CA ARG A 67 -10.52 -11.53 -5.01
C ARG A 67 -11.02 -10.81 -6.27
N GLU A 68 -12.23 -10.27 -6.21
CA GLU A 68 -12.92 -9.63 -7.34
C GLU A 68 -12.69 -8.11 -7.41
N LEU A 69 -11.86 -7.53 -6.54
CA LEU A 69 -11.56 -6.11 -6.59
C LEU A 69 -10.95 -5.72 -7.95
N LYS A 70 -11.44 -4.63 -8.51
CA LYS A 70 -10.88 -4.11 -9.76
C LYS A 70 -9.52 -3.44 -9.50
N PRO A 71 -8.55 -3.57 -10.42
CA PRO A 71 -7.31 -2.84 -10.29
C PRO A 71 -7.52 -1.34 -10.52
N LEU A 72 -6.86 -0.51 -9.69
CA LEU A 72 -6.80 0.94 -9.85
C LEU A 72 -5.71 1.33 -10.84
N GLN A 73 -6.03 2.27 -11.74
CA GLN A 73 -5.08 2.72 -12.76
C GLN A 73 -3.88 3.47 -12.15
N GLY A 74 -4.12 4.27 -11.13
CA GLY A 74 -3.07 5.03 -10.45
C GLY A 74 -2.06 4.12 -9.77
N GLY A 75 -2.52 3.13 -9.04
CA GLY A 75 -1.65 2.11 -8.44
C GLY A 75 -0.83 1.35 -9.49
N GLY A 76 -1.45 1.00 -10.62
CA GLY A 76 -0.74 0.39 -11.75
C GLY A 76 0.39 1.26 -12.30
N LYS A 77 0.17 2.59 -12.41
CA LYS A 77 1.21 3.55 -12.83
C LYS A 77 2.35 3.64 -11.81
N VAL A 78 2.04 3.59 -10.50
CA VAL A 78 3.07 3.55 -9.44
C VAL A 78 3.91 2.29 -9.59
N VAL A 79 3.29 1.12 -9.71
CA VAL A 79 3.99 -0.16 -9.92
C VAL A 79 4.87 -0.12 -11.18
N GLN A 80 4.33 0.41 -12.28
CA GLN A 80 5.09 0.57 -13.52
C GLN A 80 6.31 1.45 -13.33
N TRP A 81 6.17 2.59 -12.65
CA TRP A 81 7.27 3.50 -12.36
C TRP A 81 8.36 2.83 -11.50
N LEU A 82 7.97 2.10 -10.46
CA LEU A 82 8.90 1.35 -9.60
C LEU A 82 9.70 0.31 -10.40
N ASN A 83 9.03 -0.44 -11.26
CA ASN A 83 9.67 -1.45 -12.11
C ASN A 83 10.61 -0.83 -13.15
N GLN A 84 10.22 0.28 -13.77
CA GLN A 84 11.04 1.00 -14.76
C GLN A 84 12.34 1.54 -14.15
N HIS A 85 12.31 1.92 -12.87
CA HIS A 85 13.46 2.45 -12.17
C HIS A 85 14.20 1.40 -11.32
N ASN A 86 13.81 0.12 -11.42
CA ASN A 86 14.39 -1.00 -10.65
C ASN A 86 14.37 -0.74 -9.13
N ILE A 87 13.33 -0.07 -8.61
CA ILE A 87 13.17 0.18 -7.18
C ILE A 87 12.52 -1.04 -6.54
N PRO A 88 13.21 -1.74 -5.62
CA PRO A 88 12.63 -2.90 -4.94
C PRO A 88 11.54 -2.44 -3.96
N TYR A 89 10.41 -3.14 -3.98
CA TYR A 89 9.30 -2.88 -3.09
C TYR A 89 8.64 -4.16 -2.59
N SER A 90 7.90 -4.04 -1.49
CA SER A 90 7.01 -5.09 -0.98
C SER A 90 5.61 -4.55 -0.85
N VAL A 91 4.59 -5.38 -1.10
CA VAL A 91 3.22 -5.04 -0.74
C VAL A 91 3.03 -5.21 0.77
N LEU A 92 2.44 -4.20 1.42
CA LEU A 92 2.17 -4.19 2.86
C LEU A 92 0.72 -3.81 3.09
N SER A 93 -0.15 -4.83 3.20
CA SER A 93 -1.59 -4.66 3.30
C SER A 93 -2.14 -5.16 4.64
N ALA A 94 -3.21 -4.53 5.12
CA ALA A 94 -3.91 -5.01 6.30
C ALA A 94 -4.91 -6.10 5.94
N PRO A 95 -4.92 -7.26 6.63
CA PRO A 95 -6.01 -8.21 6.47
C PRO A 95 -7.31 -7.65 7.04
N LEU A 96 -8.46 -8.15 6.58
CA LEU A 96 -9.73 -7.86 7.22
C LEU A 96 -9.68 -8.32 8.68
N ARG A 97 -10.25 -7.53 9.59
CA ARG A 97 -10.36 -7.93 10.99
C ARG A 97 -11.50 -8.94 11.14
N GLY A 98 -11.39 -9.84 12.11
CA GLY A 98 -12.45 -10.79 12.42
C GLY A 98 -12.06 -12.24 12.15
N PRO A 99 -13.03 -13.17 12.27
CA PRO A 99 -12.78 -14.61 12.21
C PRO A 99 -12.28 -15.10 10.85
N TYR A 100 -12.60 -14.38 9.78
CA TYR A 100 -12.24 -14.75 8.40
C TYR A 100 -11.07 -13.94 7.84
N ALA A 101 -10.22 -13.36 8.69
CA ALA A 101 -9.01 -12.64 8.29
C ALA A 101 -8.13 -13.45 7.33
N LYS A 102 -8.03 -14.76 7.53
CA LYS A 102 -7.25 -15.66 6.68
C LYS A 102 -7.79 -15.70 5.25
N ALA A 103 -9.11 -15.75 5.06
CA ALA A 103 -9.73 -15.73 3.75
C ALA A 103 -9.41 -14.42 2.98
N SER A 104 -9.39 -13.27 3.67
CA SER A 104 -8.99 -12.01 3.06
C SER A 104 -7.52 -12.00 2.62
N VAL A 105 -6.63 -12.66 3.38
CA VAL A 105 -5.20 -12.78 3.02
C VAL A 105 -5.01 -13.68 1.80
N GLU A 106 -5.71 -14.82 1.76
CA GLU A 106 -5.66 -15.74 0.62
C GLU A 106 -6.15 -15.05 -0.65
N ALA A 107 -7.31 -14.39 -0.59
CA ALA A 107 -7.85 -13.63 -1.72
C ALA A 107 -6.92 -12.52 -2.22
N LYS A 108 -6.29 -11.77 -1.31
CA LYS A 108 -5.32 -10.72 -1.66
C LYS A 108 -4.08 -11.28 -2.32
N LYS A 109 -3.60 -12.45 -1.90
CA LYS A 109 -2.48 -13.13 -2.56
C LYS A 109 -2.85 -13.53 -3.99
N ASP A 110 -3.99 -14.17 -4.16
CA ASP A 110 -4.46 -14.60 -5.48
C ASP A 110 -4.75 -13.40 -6.39
N TRP A 111 -5.21 -12.28 -5.84
CA TRP A 111 -5.34 -11.02 -6.57
C TRP A 111 -3.98 -10.47 -7.01
N LEU A 112 -2.98 -10.48 -6.12
CA LEU A 112 -1.62 -10.04 -6.44
C LEU A 112 -0.96 -10.95 -7.48
N ASP A 113 -1.17 -12.27 -7.42
CA ASP A 113 -0.66 -13.22 -8.42
C ASP A 113 -1.16 -12.90 -9.83
N GLU A 114 -2.39 -12.37 -9.95
CA GLU A 114 -2.96 -11.96 -11.23
C GLU A 114 -2.48 -10.57 -11.68
N HIS A 115 -2.47 -9.59 -10.77
CA HIS A 115 -2.31 -8.18 -11.12
C HIS A 115 -0.93 -7.59 -10.84
N ASN A 116 -0.16 -8.19 -9.91
CA ASN A 116 1.18 -7.75 -9.53
C ASN A 116 2.04 -8.95 -9.05
N PRO A 117 2.27 -9.95 -9.91
CA PRO A 117 2.88 -11.23 -9.52
C PRO A 117 4.28 -11.10 -8.93
N ASN A 118 5.04 -10.07 -9.32
CA ASN A 118 6.39 -9.84 -8.80
C ASN A 118 6.40 -9.47 -7.31
N ALA A 119 5.31 -8.94 -6.80
CA ALA A 119 5.20 -8.52 -5.40
C ALA A 119 4.69 -9.63 -4.47
N THR A 120 3.99 -10.64 -4.98
CA THR A 120 3.34 -11.68 -4.16
C THR A 120 4.30 -12.41 -3.23
N PRO A 121 5.50 -12.86 -3.66
CA PRO A 121 6.40 -13.61 -2.79
C PRO A 121 6.85 -12.84 -1.54
N ASN A 122 6.85 -11.50 -1.63
CA ASN A 122 7.32 -10.59 -0.56
C ASN A 122 6.17 -9.79 0.06
N ALA A 123 4.90 -10.15 -0.22
CA ALA A 123 3.75 -9.46 0.34
C ALA A 123 3.60 -9.77 1.84
N ILE A 124 3.35 -8.72 2.61
CA ILE A 124 3.20 -8.76 4.06
C ILE A 124 1.78 -8.34 4.42
N PHE A 125 1.10 -9.16 5.22
CA PHE A 125 -0.26 -8.89 5.67
C PHE A 125 -0.30 -8.67 7.18
N THR A 126 -0.52 -7.42 7.60
CA THR A 126 -0.51 -7.05 9.01
C THR A 126 -1.30 -5.77 9.30
N GLN A 127 -1.92 -5.70 10.47
CA GLN A 127 -2.51 -4.48 11.02
C GLN A 127 -1.46 -3.51 11.60
N HIS A 128 -0.21 -3.98 11.77
CA HIS A 128 0.86 -3.23 12.43
C HIS A 128 1.92 -2.75 11.42
N LYS A 129 1.48 -2.09 10.34
CA LYS A 129 2.37 -1.61 9.27
C LYS A 129 3.55 -0.79 9.81
N HIS A 130 3.34 0.05 10.82
CA HIS A 130 4.37 0.92 11.43
C HIS A 130 5.61 0.17 11.97
N LYS A 131 5.52 -1.14 12.23
CA LYS A 131 6.68 -1.95 12.64
C LYS A 131 7.74 -2.09 11.54
N TYR A 132 7.38 -1.78 10.31
CA TYR A 132 8.26 -1.81 9.14
C TYR A 132 8.77 -0.42 8.74
N ALA A 133 8.48 0.61 9.53
CA ALA A 133 8.83 2.00 9.21
C ALA A 133 10.35 2.24 9.17
N LEU A 134 11.13 1.44 9.90
CA LEU A 134 12.59 1.53 9.95
C LEU A 134 13.26 0.21 9.57
N ASN A 135 14.43 0.33 8.97
CA ASN A 135 15.42 -0.76 8.82
C ASN A 135 16.68 -0.37 9.60
N GLY A 136 16.77 -0.83 10.86
CA GLY A 136 17.72 -0.27 11.83
C GLY A 136 17.37 1.18 12.16
N SER A 137 18.25 2.13 11.85
CA SER A 137 18.01 3.58 11.98
C SER A 137 17.51 4.24 10.69
N GLU A 138 17.50 3.51 9.57
CA GLU A 138 17.17 4.08 8.27
C GLU A 138 15.66 4.03 8.02
N PRO A 139 15.03 5.15 7.56
CA PRO A 139 13.62 5.18 7.28
C PRO A 139 13.27 4.39 6.01
N ASN A 140 12.20 3.61 6.09
CA ASN A 140 11.53 3.03 4.93
C ASN A 140 10.40 3.96 4.44
N VAL A 141 9.96 3.74 3.21
CA VAL A 141 8.88 4.51 2.57
C VAL A 141 7.58 3.69 2.60
N LEU A 142 6.46 4.32 2.94
CA LEU A 142 5.13 3.75 2.78
C LEU A 142 4.31 4.61 1.82
N VAL A 143 3.74 3.98 0.80
CA VAL A 143 2.69 4.55 -0.05
C VAL A 143 1.36 3.92 0.34
N ASP A 144 0.43 4.71 0.86
CA ASP A 144 -0.85 4.25 1.43
C ASP A 144 -1.91 5.35 1.23
N ASP A 145 -3.18 5.01 1.13
CA ASP A 145 -4.27 5.99 1.03
C ASP A 145 -4.87 6.34 2.41
N TYR A 146 -4.64 5.50 3.42
CA TYR A 146 -5.29 5.61 4.71
C TYR A 146 -4.45 6.43 5.73
N GLY A 147 -4.94 7.61 6.05
CA GLY A 147 -4.23 8.56 6.92
C GLY A 147 -3.81 8.00 8.28
N LYS A 148 -4.56 7.07 8.87
CA LYS A 148 -4.19 6.43 10.14
C LYS A 148 -2.88 5.65 10.03
N TYR A 149 -2.69 4.86 8.96
CA TYR A 149 -1.45 4.12 8.76
C TYR A 149 -0.28 5.06 8.46
N LEU A 150 -0.51 6.09 7.64
CA LEU A 150 0.52 7.10 7.34
C LEU A 150 0.99 7.84 8.60
N ASN A 151 0.06 8.23 9.49
CA ASN A 151 0.40 8.88 10.76
C ASN A 151 1.21 7.95 11.68
N LEU A 152 0.79 6.69 11.83
CA LEU A 152 1.52 5.70 12.64
C LEU A 152 2.91 5.42 12.06
N TRP A 153 3.04 5.38 10.72
CA TRP A 153 4.30 5.18 10.03
C TRP A 153 5.27 6.34 10.26
N SER A 154 4.80 7.59 10.08
CA SER A 154 5.60 8.78 10.31
C SER A 154 6.03 8.91 11.77
N ASN A 155 5.12 8.61 12.73
CA ASN A 155 5.43 8.62 14.15
C ASN A 155 6.49 7.57 14.54
N ALA A 156 6.57 6.48 13.76
CA ALA A 156 7.60 5.46 13.92
C ALA A 156 8.92 5.80 13.19
N GLY A 157 9.04 6.98 12.57
CA GLY A 157 10.25 7.47 11.90
C GLY A 157 10.36 7.14 10.42
N GLY A 158 9.35 6.54 9.81
CA GLY A 158 9.31 6.25 8.38
C GLY A 158 8.86 7.45 7.52
N ILE A 159 9.07 7.35 6.23
CA ILE A 159 8.63 8.32 5.23
C ILE A 159 7.26 7.87 4.70
N ALA A 160 6.23 8.70 4.87
CA ALA A 160 4.87 8.40 4.44
C ALA A 160 4.48 9.23 3.22
N ILE A 161 3.93 8.57 2.19
CA ILE A 161 3.37 9.21 1.00
C ILE A 161 1.90 8.84 0.92
N LYS A 162 1.03 9.86 0.97
CA LYS A 162 -0.39 9.65 0.74
C LYS A 162 -0.65 9.47 -0.74
N HIS A 163 -1.28 8.34 -1.08
CA HIS A 163 -1.73 8.06 -2.44
C HIS A 163 -3.20 8.45 -2.62
N GLU A 164 -3.51 9.02 -3.78
CA GLU A 164 -4.87 9.23 -4.26
C GLU A 164 -4.88 8.84 -5.75
N ASP A 165 -5.71 7.87 -6.15
CA ASP A 165 -5.75 7.35 -7.52
C ASP A 165 -6.00 8.47 -8.56
N SER A 166 -6.82 9.48 -8.19
CA SER A 166 -7.08 10.67 -9.00
C SER A 166 -5.88 11.62 -9.12
N ASN A 167 -4.84 11.48 -8.28
CA ASN A 167 -3.66 12.33 -8.26
C ASN A 167 -2.35 11.53 -8.14
N THR A 168 -2.23 10.48 -8.94
CA THR A 168 -1.06 9.59 -8.99
C THR A 168 0.24 10.34 -9.30
N GLU A 169 0.17 11.43 -10.07
CA GLU A 169 1.34 12.25 -10.38
C GLU A 169 2.01 12.82 -9.13
N HIS A 170 1.23 13.16 -8.10
CA HIS A 170 1.77 13.60 -6.82
C HIS A 170 2.60 12.49 -6.18
N THR A 171 2.06 11.26 -6.13
CA THR A 171 2.77 10.10 -5.58
C THR A 171 4.09 9.85 -6.30
N ILE A 172 4.09 9.88 -7.63
CA ILE A 172 5.28 9.68 -8.45
C ILE A 172 6.33 10.79 -8.19
N LYS A 173 5.92 12.06 -8.12
CA LYS A 173 6.83 13.17 -7.80
C LYS A 173 7.48 13.03 -6.42
N GLU A 174 6.74 12.57 -5.41
CA GLU A 174 7.32 12.32 -4.08
C GLU A 174 8.32 11.15 -4.13
N LEU A 175 8.01 10.08 -4.86
CA LEU A 175 8.93 8.97 -5.08
C LEU A 175 10.21 9.43 -5.82
N GLU A 176 10.08 10.23 -6.87
CA GLU A 176 11.22 10.81 -7.60
C GLU A 176 12.15 11.59 -6.66
N LYS A 177 11.60 12.45 -5.79
CA LYS A 177 12.42 13.21 -4.82
C LYS A 177 13.20 12.31 -3.87
N ILE A 178 12.55 11.24 -3.38
CA ILE A 178 13.17 10.31 -2.42
C ILE A 178 14.25 9.48 -3.10
N TYR A 179 13.99 8.98 -4.32
CA TYR A 179 14.84 8.02 -4.99
C TYR A 179 15.84 8.64 -5.97
N ALA A 180 15.72 9.93 -6.32
CA ALA A 180 16.66 10.62 -7.21
C ALA A 180 18.17 10.40 -6.86
N PRO A 181 18.60 10.42 -5.58
CA PRO A 181 20.00 10.17 -5.22
C PRO A 181 20.48 8.76 -5.56
N TYR A 182 19.58 7.82 -5.82
CA TYR A 182 19.88 6.41 -6.05
C TYR A 182 19.75 5.98 -7.51
N LEU A 183 19.03 6.76 -8.34
CA LEU A 183 18.74 6.42 -9.73
C LEU A 183 19.89 6.75 -10.70
N ASN A 184 20.80 7.63 -10.32
CA ASN A 184 21.93 8.13 -11.15
C ASN A 184 23.27 7.49 -10.76
N ARG A 185 23.25 6.28 -10.19
CA ARG A 185 24.48 5.56 -9.79
C ARG A 185 24.81 4.43 -10.73
#